data_ea4d2c9d67eed12842d0ad5fcb35b793
#
_entry.id   ea4d2c9d67eed12842d0ad5fcb35b793
#
_cell.length_a   1.000
_cell.length_b   1.000
_cell.length_c   1.000
_cell.angle_alpha   90.00
_cell.angle_beta   90.00
_cell.angle_gamma   90.00
#
_symmetry.space_group_name_H-M   'P 1'
#
loop_
_entity.id
_entity.type
_entity.pdbx_description
1 polymer ?
#
loop_
_entity_poly.entity_id
_entity_poly.type
_entity_poly.pdbx_seq_one_letter_code
_entity_poly.pdbx_strand_id
1 'polypeptide(L)'
;IVAVRTLAVDTRAALVRHPWAAGLWLRQMPGPARIDHMEQFLAALAATDMPPPVAHLAFHAVNNHVIGYTLQEQAMAYVVPPDGDADALARSFLEGISADDHPHTITHVQQHLDGDTASSFELVLDLILDGLTRLE
;
A
#
# COMPACT_ATOMS: atom_id res chain seq x y z
N ILE A 1 2.25 4.33 17.89
CA ILE A 1 2.12 4.63 16.44
C ILE A 1 3.47 4.58 15.72
N VAL A 2 4.55 5.19 16.23
CA VAL A 2 5.88 5.18 15.57
C VAL A 2 6.37 3.75 15.28
N ALA A 3 6.27 2.82 16.26
CA ALA A 3 6.66 1.43 16.08
C ALA A 3 5.83 0.72 14.99
N VAL A 4 4.53 1.00 14.94
CA VAL A 4 3.62 0.45 13.91
C VAL A 4 4.02 0.93 12.52
N ARG A 5 4.32 2.23 12.37
CA ARG A 5 4.81 2.83 11.14
C ARG A 5 6.12 2.18 10.68
N THR A 6 7.09 2.05 11.59
CA THR A 6 8.39 1.41 11.29
C THR A 6 8.20 -0.02 10.79
N LEU A 7 7.40 -0.83 11.50
CA LEU A 7 7.10 -2.21 11.07
C LEU A 7 6.46 -2.28 9.69
N ALA A 8 5.56 -1.35 9.37
CA ALA A 8 4.91 -1.29 8.05
C ALA A 8 5.92 -0.99 6.94
N VAL A 9 6.78 0.01 7.14
CA VAL A 9 7.84 0.40 6.19
C VAL A 9 8.85 -0.73 6.00
N ASP A 10 9.31 -1.36 7.09
CA ASP A 10 10.26 -2.47 7.04
C ASP A 10 9.66 -3.70 6.34
N THR A 11 8.39 -3.99 6.61
CA THR A 11 7.66 -5.08 5.94
C THR A 11 7.58 -4.85 4.44
N ARG A 12 7.18 -3.63 4.01
CA ARG A 12 7.19 -3.29 2.58
C ARG A 12 8.58 -3.42 1.97
N ALA A 13 9.61 -2.91 2.63
CA ALA A 13 10.98 -3.01 2.16
C ALA A 13 11.45 -4.47 1.99
N ALA A 14 11.03 -5.37 2.89
CA ALA A 14 11.29 -6.79 2.77
C ALA A 14 10.56 -7.41 1.57
N LEU A 15 9.29 -7.07 1.36
CA LEU A 15 8.48 -7.58 0.24
C LEU A 15 8.97 -7.07 -1.12
N VAL A 16 9.48 -5.84 -1.20
CA VAL A 16 10.11 -5.29 -2.40
C VAL A 16 11.41 -6.05 -2.73
N ARG A 17 12.21 -6.37 -1.71
CA ARG A 17 13.44 -7.18 -1.90
C ARG A 17 13.15 -8.63 -2.28
N HIS A 18 11.96 -9.15 -1.92
CA HIS A 18 11.53 -10.53 -2.15
C HIS A 18 10.16 -10.57 -2.83
N PRO A 19 10.04 -10.18 -4.11
CA PRO A 19 8.76 -10.03 -4.80
C PRO A 19 7.86 -11.27 -4.76
N TRP A 20 8.44 -12.46 -4.76
CA TRP A 20 7.72 -13.73 -4.65
C TRP A 20 6.93 -13.87 -3.34
N ALA A 21 7.40 -13.20 -2.27
CA ALA A 21 6.79 -13.33 -0.94
C ALA A 21 5.42 -12.66 -0.83
N ALA A 22 5.20 -11.53 -1.50
CA ALA A 22 3.92 -10.82 -1.48
C ALA A 22 2.78 -11.69 -2.04
N GLY A 23 3.02 -12.41 -3.14
CA GLY A 23 2.05 -13.34 -3.73
C GLY A 23 1.76 -14.56 -2.84
N LEU A 24 2.75 -15.07 -2.13
CA LEU A 24 2.57 -16.18 -1.18
C LEU A 24 1.81 -15.74 0.07
N TRP A 25 1.99 -14.49 0.50
CA TRP A 25 1.32 -13.93 1.67
C TRP A 25 -0.20 -14.11 1.61
N LEU A 26 -0.78 -13.96 0.43
CA LEU A 26 -2.24 -14.09 0.24
C LEU A 26 -2.71 -15.52 0.02
N ARG A 27 -1.84 -16.43 -0.42
CA ARG A 27 -2.23 -17.77 -0.89
C ARG A 27 -2.03 -18.87 0.12
N GLN A 28 -1.30 -18.62 1.20
CA GLN A 28 -0.93 -19.64 2.17
C GLN A 28 -1.33 -19.25 3.58
N MET A 29 -1.66 -20.25 4.38
CA MET A 29 -1.82 -20.07 5.82
C MET A 29 -0.50 -19.56 6.43
N PRO A 30 -0.57 -18.71 7.47
CA PRO A 30 0.62 -18.20 8.11
C PRO A 30 1.51 -19.31 8.68
N GLY A 31 2.75 -19.38 8.22
CA GLY A 31 3.80 -20.16 8.88
C GLY A 31 4.36 -19.44 10.12
N PRO A 32 5.28 -20.09 10.88
CA PRO A 32 5.80 -19.55 12.14
C PRO A 32 6.34 -18.11 12.01
N ALA A 33 7.19 -17.83 11.04
CA ALA A 33 7.76 -16.49 10.84
C ALA A 33 6.70 -15.40 10.57
N ARG A 34 5.60 -15.77 9.90
CA ARG A 34 4.51 -14.83 9.67
C ARG A 34 3.66 -14.62 10.92
N ILE A 35 3.51 -15.64 11.75
CA ILE A 35 2.85 -15.53 13.06
C ILE A 35 3.68 -14.63 13.97
N ASP A 36 5.00 -14.81 14.02
CA ASP A 36 5.90 -13.97 14.81
C ASP A 36 5.84 -12.49 14.35
N HIS A 37 5.76 -12.25 13.04
CA HIS A 37 5.58 -10.91 12.49
C HIS A 37 4.23 -10.30 12.89
N MET A 38 3.14 -11.08 12.82
CA MET A 38 1.81 -10.64 13.28
C MET A 38 1.84 -10.28 14.76
N GLU A 39 2.49 -11.09 15.59
CA GLU A 39 2.61 -10.83 17.02
C GLU A 39 3.36 -9.54 17.30
N GLN A 40 4.48 -9.28 16.61
CA GLN A 40 5.21 -8.01 16.76
C GLN A 40 4.33 -6.80 16.41
N PHE A 41 3.52 -6.90 15.35
CA PHE A 41 2.62 -5.86 14.93
C PHE A 41 1.51 -5.61 15.95
N LEU A 42 0.88 -6.69 16.41
CA LEU A 42 -0.18 -6.63 17.43
C LEU A 42 0.34 -6.12 18.76
N ALA A 43 1.56 -6.52 19.18
CA ALA A 43 2.21 -6.01 20.38
C ALA A 43 2.50 -4.51 20.27
N ALA A 44 2.94 -4.03 19.10
CA ALA A 44 3.16 -2.59 18.87
C ALA A 44 1.85 -1.79 18.94
N LEU A 45 0.73 -2.35 18.47
CA LEU A 45 -0.60 -1.76 18.61
C LEU A 45 -1.10 -1.79 20.04
N ALA A 46 -0.92 -2.91 20.74
CA ALA A 46 -1.32 -3.04 22.14
C ALA A 46 -0.54 -2.10 23.09
N ALA A 47 0.65 -1.65 22.68
CA ALA A 47 1.44 -0.64 23.39
C ALA A 47 0.95 0.81 23.16
N THR A 48 -0.10 1.00 22.35
CA THR A 48 -0.80 2.29 22.18
C THR A 48 -2.00 2.35 23.11
N ASP A 49 -2.58 3.55 23.28
CA ASP A 49 -3.79 3.72 24.07
C ASP A 49 -5.08 3.34 23.28
N MET A 50 -4.95 2.75 22.11
CA MET A 50 -6.10 2.35 21.28
C MET A 50 -6.95 1.27 21.96
N PRO A 51 -8.29 1.44 21.95
CA PRO A 51 -9.19 0.36 22.36
C PRO A 51 -8.95 -0.91 21.54
N PRO A 52 -9.06 -2.13 22.12
CA PRO A 52 -8.79 -3.38 21.40
C PRO A 52 -9.52 -3.54 20.07
N PRO A 53 -10.80 -3.13 19.90
CA PRO A 53 -11.46 -3.19 18.59
C PRO A 53 -10.81 -2.27 17.55
N VAL A 54 -10.31 -1.09 17.96
CA VAL A 54 -9.62 -0.15 17.07
C VAL A 54 -8.25 -0.70 16.70
N ALA A 55 -7.49 -1.26 17.65
CA ALA A 55 -6.22 -1.92 17.37
C ALA A 55 -6.37 -3.08 16.38
N HIS A 56 -7.44 -3.86 16.47
CA HIS A 56 -7.77 -4.91 15.50
C HIS A 56 -8.00 -4.32 14.08
N LEU A 57 -8.78 -3.25 13.97
CA LEU A 57 -9.01 -2.56 12.69
C LEU A 57 -7.70 -1.96 12.14
N ALA A 58 -6.89 -1.37 13.01
CA ALA A 58 -5.59 -0.81 12.67
C ALA A 58 -4.65 -1.84 12.06
N PHE A 59 -4.56 -3.03 12.67
CA PHE A 59 -3.78 -4.14 12.10
C PHE A 59 -4.21 -4.46 10.68
N HIS A 60 -5.50 -4.62 10.43
CA HIS A 60 -6.01 -4.93 9.10
C HIS A 60 -5.80 -3.79 8.10
N ALA A 61 -6.06 -2.55 8.49
CA ALA A 61 -5.89 -1.39 7.60
C ALA A 61 -4.43 -1.25 7.15
N VAL A 62 -3.49 -1.28 8.10
CA VAL A 62 -2.06 -1.15 7.80
C VAL A 62 -1.55 -2.35 7.00
N ASN A 63 -1.89 -3.57 7.40
CA ASN A 63 -1.44 -4.78 6.69
C ASN A 63 -1.99 -4.83 5.25
N ASN A 64 -3.25 -4.46 5.04
CA ASN A 64 -3.85 -4.40 3.70
C ASN A 64 -3.19 -3.32 2.84
N HIS A 65 -2.85 -2.16 3.44
CA HIS A 65 -2.12 -1.12 2.73
C HIS A 65 -0.73 -1.61 2.30
N VAL A 66 0.05 -2.22 3.20
CA VAL A 66 1.38 -2.77 2.91
C VAL A 66 1.33 -3.78 1.76
N ILE A 67 0.45 -4.78 1.87
CA ILE A 67 0.36 -5.86 0.89
C ILE A 67 -0.22 -5.35 -0.43
N GLY A 68 -1.33 -4.63 -0.38
CA GLY A 68 -2.02 -4.13 -1.58
C GLY A 68 -1.15 -3.17 -2.38
N TYR A 69 -0.51 -2.22 -1.72
CA TYR A 69 0.40 -1.28 -2.36
C TYR A 69 1.59 -2.00 -3.03
N THR A 70 2.24 -2.92 -2.30
CA THR A 70 3.38 -3.67 -2.83
C THR A 70 2.99 -4.52 -4.05
N LEU A 71 1.83 -5.17 -4.01
CA LEU A 71 1.34 -5.96 -5.15
C LEU A 71 1.00 -5.09 -6.36
N GLN A 72 0.43 -3.90 -6.16
CA GLN A 72 0.17 -2.96 -7.24
C GLN A 72 1.47 -2.47 -7.90
N GLU A 73 2.48 -2.11 -7.10
CA GLU A 73 3.80 -1.74 -7.64
C GLU A 73 4.41 -2.88 -8.45
N GLN A 74 4.37 -4.11 -7.93
CA GLN A 74 4.86 -5.28 -8.64
C GLN A 74 4.09 -5.54 -9.94
N ALA A 75 2.76 -5.38 -9.92
CA ALA A 75 1.94 -5.54 -11.11
C ALA A 75 2.27 -4.47 -12.17
N MET A 76 2.48 -3.22 -11.75
CA MET A 76 2.89 -2.15 -12.66
C MET A 76 4.25 -2.41 -13.31
N ALA A 77 5.19 -3.00 -12.59
CA ALA A 77 6.49 -3.38 -13.15
C ALA A 77 6.42 -4.45 -14.27
N TYR A 78 5.33 -5.22 -14.36
CA TYR A 78 5.06 -6.10 -15.50
C TYR A 78 4.45 -5.37 -16.70
N VAL A 79 3.67 -4.31 -16.44
CA VAL A 79 3.01 -3.52 -17.48
C VAL A 79 3.98 -2.50 -18.08
N VAL A 80 4.79 -1.89 -17.22
CA VAL A 80 5.85 -0.94 -17.61
C VAL A 80 7.20 -1.53 -17.20
N PRO A 81 7.94 -2.12 -18.13
CA PRO A 81 9.28 -2.65 -17.82
C PRO A 81 10.24 -1.51 -17.40
N PRO A 82 11.39 -1.81 -16.77
CA PRO A 82 12.30 -0.79 -16.22
C PRO A 82 12.81 0.24 -17.26
N ASP A 83 12.84 -0.13 -18.53
CA ASP A 83 13.21 0.72 -19.68
C ASP A 83 11.97 1.27 -20.42
N GLY A 84 10.78 1.00 -19.92
CA GLY A 84 9.50 1.44 -20.50
C GLY A 84 9.16 2.88 -20.12
N ASP A 85 8.34 3.51 -20.96
CA ASP A 85 7.82 4.85 -20.74
C ASP A 85 6.41 4.77 -20.12
N ALA A 86 6.32 4.94 -18.80
CA ALA A 86 5.05 4.95 -18.08
C ALA A 86 4.14 6.12 -18.52
N ASP A 87 4.73 7.25 -18.87
CA ASP A 87 3.98 8.42 -19.33
C ASP A 87 3.39 8.18 -20.73
N ALA A 88 4.12 7.49 -21.60
CA ALA A 88 3.59 7.11 -22.92
C ALA A 88 2.41 6.13 -22.77
N LEU A 89 2.50 5.18 -21.84
CA LEU A 89 1.39 4.26 -21.54
C LEU A 89 0.17 5.03 -21.02
N ALA A 90 0.36 5.94 -20.07
CA ALA A 90 -0.72 6.76 -19.51
C ALA A 90 -1.38 7.65 -20.59
N ARG A 91 -0.59 8.27 -21.47
CA ARG A 91 -1.10 9.04 -22.61
C ARG A 91 -1.92 8.17 -23.56
N SER A 92 -1.41 7.00 -23.92
CA SER A 92 -2.13 6.04 -24.77
C SER A 92 -3.44 5.56 -24.16
N PHE A 93 -3.45 5.37 -22.84
CA PHE A 93 -4.68 5.04 -22.10
C PHE A 93 -5.70 6.17 -22.19
N LEU A 94 -5.28 7.44 -22.05
CA LEU A 94 -6.16 8.60 -22.15
C LEU A 94 -6.76 8.77 -23.56
N GLU A 95 -6.01 8.44 -24.62
CA GLU A 95 -6.52 8.48 -26.01
C GLU A 95 -7.68 7.51 -26.26
N GLY A 96 -7.75 6.42 -25.47
CA GLY A 96 -8.80 5.39 -25.58
C GLY A 96 -10.06 5.68 -24.76
N ILE A 97 -10.11 6.79 -23.99
CA ILE A 97 -11.21 7.08 -23.06
C ILE A 97 -11.96 8.35 -23.48
N SER A 98 -13.30 8.27 -23.47
CA SER A 98 -14.16 9.44 -23.68
C SER A 98 -14.14 10.37 -22.45
N ALA A 99 -13.82 11.65 -22.69
CA ALA A 99 -13.83 12.65 -21.64
C ALA A 99 -15.24 12.95 -21.12
N ASP A 100 -16.24 12.81 -21.96
CA ASP A 100 -17.64 13.04 -21.59
C ASP A 100 -18.16 11.93 -20.66
N ASP A 101 -17.71 10.69 -20.89
CA ASP A 101 -18.14 9.53 -20.10
C ASP A 101 -17.32 9.33 -18.82
N HIS A 102 -16.02 9.70 -18.83
CA HIS A 102 -15.07 9.40 -17.76
C HIS A 102 -14.20 10.59 -17.31
N PRO A 103 -14.79 11.76 -16.99
CA PRO A 103 -14.03 12.99 -16.69
C PRO A 103 -13.11 12.83 -15.46
N HIS A 104 -13.56 12.12 -14.44
CA HIS A 104 -12.77 11.91 -13.21
C HIS A 104 -11.59 10.97 -13.42
N THR A 105 -11.74 9.94 -14.26
CA THR A 105 -10.65 9.03 -14.62
C THR A 105 -9.57 9.78 -15.38
N ILE A 106 -9.95 10.63 -16.33
CA ILE A 106 -9.02 11.46 -17.08
C ILE A 106 -8.25 12.38 -16.14
N THR A 107 -8.95 13.11 -15.26
CA THR A 107 -8.30 13.99 -14.26
C THR A 107 -7.31 13.21 -13.39
N HIS A 108 -7.69 12.02 -12.95
CA HIS A 108 -6.82 11.16 -12.13
C HIS A 108 -5.54 10.74 -12.87
N VAL A 109 -5.66 10.31 -14.13
CA VAL A 109 -4.49 9.90 -14.93
C VAL A 109 -3.61 11.11 -15.28
N GLN A 110 -4.19 12.27 -15.55
CA GLN A 110 -3.44 13.50 -15.77
C GLN A 110 -2.59 13.90 -14.57
N GLN A 111 -3.10 13.73 -13.34
CA GLN A 111 -2.32 13.96 -12.10
C GLN A 111 -1.07 13.08 -12.03
N HIS A 112 -1.12 11.84 -12.56
CA HIS A 112 0.08 11.00 -12.67
C HIS A 112 1.11 11.58 -13.66
N LEU A 113 0.65 12.12 -14.78
CA LEU A 113 1.53 12.73 -15.79
C LEU A 113 2.16 14.05 -15.32
N ASP A 114 1.46 14.81 -14.50
CA ASP A 114 1.94 16.10 -13.97
C ASP A 114 2.98 15.93 -12.85
N GLY A 115 3.34 14.70 -12.49
CA GLY A 115 4.38 14.39 -11.52
C GLY A 115 3.99 14.69 -10.05
N ASP A 116 2.74 15.06 -9.80
CA ASP A 116 2.22 15.42 -8.48
C ASP A 116 1.90 14.19 -7.61
N THR A 117 2.14 13.03 -8.16
CA THR A 117 1.96 11.76 -7.49
C THR A 117 3.29 11.15 -7.06
N ALA A 118 3.95 11.79 -6.15
CA ALA A 118 4.59 11.00 -5.12
C ALA A 118 3.46 10.33 -4.33
N SER A 119 2.78 9.35 -4.94
CA SER A 119 1.93 8.40 -4.25
C SER A 119 2.85 7.65 -3.31
N SER A 120 3.24 8.32 -2.28
CA SER A 120 4.16 7.73 -1.36
C SER A 120 3.35 6.75 -0.54
N PHE A 121 3.75 5.51 -0.60
CA PHE A 121 3.32 4.50 0.37
C PHE A 121 3.25 5.09 1.78
N GLU A 122 4.24 5.89 2.14
CA GLU A 122 4.37 6.51 3.45
C GLU A 122 3.31 7.57 3.71
N LEU A 123 2.97 8.40 2.72
CA LEU A 123 1.92 9.41 2.88
C LEU A 123 0.56 8.75 3.17
N VAL A 124 0.21 7.71 2.40
CA VAL A 124 -1.06 6.99 2.63
C VAL A 124 -1.03 6.23 3.95
N LEU A 125 0.11 5.64 4.33
CA LEU A 125 0.28 5.02 5.64
C LEU A 125 0.06 6.04 6.77
N ASP A 126 0.63 7.24 6.66
CA ASP A 126 0.47 8.30 7.64
C ASP A 126 -1.00 8.77 7.73
N LEU A 127 -1.71 8.89 6.60
CA LEU A 127 -3.15 9.18 6.60
C LEU A 127 -3.97 8.10 7.31
N ILE A 128 -3.63 6.82 7.13
CA ILE A 128 -4.27 5.70 7.83
C ILE A 128 -4.02 5.81 9.34
N LEU A 129 -2.75 6.00 9.74
CA LEU A 129 -2.37 6.08 11.15
C LEU A 129 -3.00 7.29 11.86
N ASP A 130 -2.99 8.46 11.21
CA ASP A 130 -3.66 9.67 11.73
C ASP A 130 -5.17 9.50 11.84
N GLY A 131 -5.79 8.79 10.90
CA GLY A 131 -7.21 8.46 10.95
C GLY A 131 -7.56 7.57 12.14
N LEU A 132 -6.71 6.59 12.43
CA LEU A 132 -6.91 5.65 13.53
C LEU A 132 -6.79 6.31 14.92
N THR A 133 -5.89 7.28 15.08
CA THR A 133 -5.74 8.03 16.35
C THR A 133 -6.96 8.90 16.69
N ARG A 134 -7.87 9.14 15.74
CA ARG A 134 -9.11 9.89 15.95
C ARG A 134 -10.29 9.01 16.37
N LEU A 135 -10.11 7.70 16.41
CA LEU A 135 -11.13 6.73 16.81
C LEU A 135 -11.03 6.34 18.29
N GLU A 136 -10.24 7.10 19.06
CA GLU A 136 -10.08 6.95 20.50
C GLU A 136 -11.33 7.33 21.30
#